data_a329f2b7e0cf6c9d017f357dfc044ef8
#
_entry.id   a329f2b7e0cf6c9d017f357dfc044ef8
#
_cell.length_a   1.000
_cell.length_b   1.000
_cell.length_c   1.000
_cell.angle_alpha   90.00
_cell.angle_beta   90.00
_cell.angle_gamma   90.00
#
_symmetry.space_group_name_H-M   'P 1'
#
loop_
_entity.id
_entity.type
_entity.pdbx_description
1 polymer ?
#
loop_
_entity_poly.entity_id
_entity_poly.type
_entity_poly.pdbx_seq_one_letter_code
_entity_poly.pdbx_strand_id
1 'polypeptide(L)'
;MTGTVVNIAGYRFADLPDRNNLQQPFRNICGELSLKGTILLAHEGINFFLAGSQTAIDSFIEFLESDERFTDIPLKVSYSDYQPFRRMNVRLKKEIISLGMNNIKPAERTGEEITPTNFKQLIDAGEELVILDTRNEYECKIGTFANAIELDIRSFRDFPRAVSELGDELLSLIHI
;
A
#
# COMPACT_ATOMS: atom_id res chain seq x y z
N MET A 1 -27.23 -18.35 1.84
CA MET A 1 -26.84 -16.96 1.55
C MET A 1 -25.33 -16.92 1.62
N THR A 2 -24.65 -16.84 0.48
CA THR A 2 -23.20 -16.61 0.45
C THR A 2 -22.97 -15.20 0.94
N GLY A 3 -22.45 -15.06 2.18
CA GLY A 3 -22.18 -13.76 2.76
C GLY A 3 -21.14 -13.00 1.93
N THR A 4 -21.36 -11.73 1.70
CA THR A 4 -20.40 -10.83 1.06
C THR A 4 -19.11 -10.83 1.86
N VAL A 5 -17.98 -11.10 1.21
CA VAL A 5 -16.65 -11.02 1.81
C VAL A 5 -16.15 -9.59 1.68
N VAL A 6 -15.76 -8.99 2.80
CA VAL A 6 -15.15 -7.67 2.84
C VAL A 6 -13.65 -7.83 2.67
N ASN A 7 -13.09 -7.08 1.73
CA ASN A 7 -11.65 -7.03 1.47
C ASN A 7 -11.14 -5.66 1.89
N ILE A 8 -10.09 -5.62 2.68
CA ILE A 8 -9.42 -4.39 3.08
C ILE A 8 -7.95 -4.42 2.70
N ALA A 9 -7.44 -3.26 2.33
CA ALA A 9 -6.02 -3.01 2.17
C ALA A 9 -5.65 -1.72 2.89
N GLY A 10 -4.53 -1.73 3.57
CA GLY A 10 -4.02 -0.55 4.27
C GLY A 10 -2.53 -0.67 4.54
N TYR A 11 -1.90 0.46 4.70
CA TYR A 11 -0.51 0.54 5.13
C TYR A 11 -0.28 1.77 6.01
N ARG A 12 0.72 1.69 6.86
CA ARG A 12 1.17 2.81 7.69
C ARG A 12 2.69 2.73 7.85
N PHE A 13 3.34 3.83 7.56
CA PHE A 13 4.72 4.03 7.97
C PHE A 13 4.75 4.43 9.45
N ALA A 14 5.44 3.63 10.26
CA ALA A 14 5.63 3.86 11.68
C ALA A 14 6.90 3.14 12.13
N ASP A 15 7.64 3.68 13.09
CA ASP A 15 8.80 2.99 13.62
C ASP A 15 8.38 1.80 14.48
N LEU A 16 8.73 0.59 14.06
CA LEU A 16 8.38 -0.68 14.69
C LEU A 16 9.63 -1.47 15.09
N PRO A 17 10.40 -1.00 16.08
CA PRO A 17 11.58 -1.73 16.56
C PRO A 17 11.21 -3.07 17.17
N ASP A 18 9.99 -3.18 17.70
CA ASP A 18 9.40 -4.36 18.33
C ASP A 18 8.57 -5.25 17.38
N ARG A 19 8.68 -5.08 16.06
CA ARG A 19 7.89 -5.83 15.05
C ARG A 19 7.90 -7.35 15.25
N ASN A 20 8.96 -7.90 15.82
CA ASN A 20 9.05 -9.34 16.11
C ASN A 20 8.00 -9.76 17.16
N ASN A 21 7.74 -8.90 18.13
CA ASN A 21 6.77 -9.14 19.19
C ASN A 21 5.33 -8.98 18.69
N LEU A 22 5.12 -8.16 17.65
CA LEU A 22 3.81 -7.94 17.04
C LEU A 22 3.35 -9.13 16.19
N GLN A 23 4.28 -9.92 15.65
CA GLN A 23 3.94 -10.98 14.70
C GLN A 23 2.95 -12.00 15.27
N GLN A 24 3.17 -12.47 16.50
CA GLN A 24 2.31 -13.49 17.09
C GLN A 24 0.92 -12.96 17.50
N PRO A 25 0.78 -11.79 18.13
CA PRO A 25 -0.52 -11.14 18.34
C PRO A 25 -1.35 -11.01 17.05
N PHE A 26 -0.77 -10.52 15.95
CA PHE A 26 -1.45 -10.44 14.68
C PHE A 26 -1.87 -11.81 14.12
N ARG A 27 -1.06 -12.84 14.28
CA ARG A 27 -1.45 -14.22 13.90
C ARG A 27 -2.64 -14.72 14.71
N ASN A 28 -2.61 -14.48 16.02
CA ASN A 28 -3.66 -14.95 16.92
C ASN A 28 -5.00 -14.30 16.57
N ILE A 29 -5.05 -12.97 16.53
CA ILE A 29 -6.30 -12.26 16.23
C ILE A 29 -6.85 -12.61 14.85
N CYS A 30 -5.99 -12.68 13.81
CA CYS A 30 -6.44 -13.08 12.49
C CYS A 30 -6.96 -14.53 12.46
N GLY A 31 -6.36 -15.42 13.25
CA GLY A 31 -6.82 -16.81 13.41
C GLY A 31 -8.19 -16.89 14.09
N GLU A 32 -8.36 -16.22 15.22
CA GLU A 32 -9.61 -16.14 15.97
C GLU A 32 -10.75 -15.58 15.13
N LEU A 33 -10.48 -14.52 14.36
CA LEU A 33 -11.43 -13.89 13.46
C LEU A 33 -11.60 -14.60 12.11
N SER A 34 -10.89 -15.71 11.89
CA SER A 34 -10.91 -16.46 10.62
C SER A 34 -10.58 -15.61 9.38
N LEU A 35 -9.79 -14.55 9.56
CA LEU A 35 -9.33 -13.69 8.47
C LEU A 35 -8.31 -14.41 7.59
N LYS A 36 -8.30 -14.07 6.32
CA LYS A 36 -7.29 -14.53 5.37
C LYS A 36 -6.65 -13.36 4.65
N GLY A 37 -5.41 -13.56 4.19
CA GLY A 37 -4.67 -12.52 3.52
C GLY A 37 -3.20 -12.48 3.92
N THR A 38 -2.62 -11.30 3.90
CA THR A 38 -1.22 -11.10 4.25
C THR A 38 -1.04 -9.82 5.06
N ILE A 39 -0.27 -9.91 6.14
CA ILE A 39 0.25 -8.76 6.87
C ILE A 39 1.78 -8.80 6.76
N LEU A 40 2.36 -7.69 6.35
CA LEU A 40 3.81 -7.45 6.33
C LEU A 40 4.18 -6.49 7.44
N LEU A 41 5.10 -6.88 8.29
CA LEU A 41 5.65 -6.06 9.36
C LEU A 41 7.13 -5.81 9.07
N ALA A 42 7.52 -4.55 9.00
CA ALA A 42 8.91 -4.13 8.85
C ALA A 42 9.28 -3.12 9.94
N HIS A 43 10.54 -2.71 10.02
CA HIS A 43 10.94 -1.62 10.93
C HIS A 43 10.24 -0.31 10.61
N GLU A 44 9.96 -0.08 9.34
CA GLU A 44 9.35 1.13 8.81
C GLU A 44 7.81 1.16 8.86
N GLY A 45 7.15 0.04 9.29
CA GLY A 45 5.70 0.03 9.40
C GLY A 45 5.02 -1.29 9.11
N ILE A 46 3.73 -1.18 8.79
CA ILE A 46 2.80 -2.28 8.48
C ILE A 46 2.18 -2.09 7.09
N ASN A 47 1.96 -3.19 6.38
CA ASN A 47 1.18 -3.24 5.15
C ASN A 47 0.33 -4.52 5.17
N PHE A 48 -0.96 -4.42 4.85
CA PHE A 48 -1.85 -5.56 4.90
C PHE A 48 -2.91 -5.58 3.80
N PHE A 49 -3.27 -6.80 3.42
CA PHE A 49 -4.39 -7.14 2.57
C PHE A 49 -5.14 -8.28 3.25
N LEU A 50 -6.37 -8.04 3.68
CA LEU A 50 -7.16 -8.99 4.44
C LEU A 50 -8.56 -9.13 3.87
N ALA A 51 -9.15 -10.31 4.06
CA ALA A 51 -10.53 -10.58 3.69
C ALA A 51 -11.23 -11.45 4.73
N GLY A 52 -12.49 -11.12 5.02
CA GLY A 52 -13.33 -11.81 5.97
C GLY A 52 -14.75 -11.29 6.02
N SER A 53 -15.51 -11.68 7.05
CA SER A 53 -16.82 -11.10 7.31
C SER A 53 -16.69 -9.64 7.78
N GLN A 54 -17.74 -8.84 7.61
CA GLN A 54 -17.75 -7.46 8.11
C GLN A 54 -17.37 -7.39 9.59
N THR A 55 -18.00 -8.21 10.44
CA THR A 55 -17.72 -8.24 11.89
C THR A 55 -16.26 -8.59 12.20
N ALA A 56 -15.66 -9.53 11.45
CA ALA A 56 -14.26 -9.89 11.64
C ALA A 56 -13.31 -8.74 11.24
N ILE A 57 -13.64 -8.01 10.18
CA ILE A 57 -12.88 -6.82 9.75
C ILE A 57 -13.01 -5.71 10.80
N ASP A 58 -14.22 -5.44 11.31
CA ASP A 58 -14.45 -4.41 12.33
C ASP A 58 -13.64 -4.71 13.61
N SER A 59 -13.68 -5.96 14.09
CA SER A 59 -12.89 -6.38 15.25
C SER A 59 -11.38 -6.33 15.01
N PHE A 60 -10.92 -6.59 13.77
CA PHE A 60 -9.51 -6.42 13.42
C PHE A 60 -9.09 -4.95 13.44
N ILE A 61 -9.94 -4.04 12.98
CA ILE A 61 -9.68 -2.59 13.01
C ILE A 61 -9.60 -2.12 14.48
N GLU A 62 -10.53 -2.53 15.35
CA GLU A 62 -10.47 -2.23 16.78
C GLU A 62 -9.17 -2.73 17.43
N PHE A 63 -8.73 -3.95 17.10
CA PHE A 63 -7.44 -4.48 17.55
C PHE A 63 -6.27 -3.64 17.04
N LEU A 64 -6.30 -3.25 15.77
CA LEU A 64 -5.26 -2.45 15.13
C LEU A 64 -5.13 -1.08 15.81
N GLU A 65 -6.26 -0.40 16.04
CA GLU A 65 -6.34 0.92 16.68
C GLU A 65 -6.03 0.91 18.18
N SER A 66 -5.96 -0.26 18.81
CA SER A 66 -5.49 -0.39 20.20
C SER A 66 -4.01 -0.05 20.38
N ASP A 67 -3.24 -0.01 19.29
CA ASP A 67 -1.87 0.47 19.24
C ASP A 67 -1.86 1.85 18.55
N GLU A 68 -1.46 2.89 19.28
CA GLU A 68 -1.46 4.29 18.81
C GLU A 68 -0.69 4.48 17.47
N ARG A 69 0.27 3.62 17.18
CA ARG A 69 1.03 3.64 15.93
C ARG A 69 0.19 3.31 14.71
N PHE A 70 -0.96 2.66 14.89
CA PHE A 70 -1.82 2.17 13.82
C PHE A 70 -3.21 2.82 13.79
N THR A 71 -3.40 3.90 14.51
CA THR A 71 -4.66 4.67 14.47
C THR A 71 -4.86 5.35 13.11
N ASP A 72 -6.11 5.46 12.68
CA ASP A 72 -6.51 6.20 11.47
C ASP A 72 -5.76 5.78 10.18
N ILE A 73 -5.51 4.48 10.01
CA ILE A 73 -4.95 3.98 8.75
C ILE A 73 -5.99 4.12 7.64
N PRO A 74 -5.70 4.85 6.54
CA PRO A 74 -6.61 4.90 5.39
C PRO A 74 -6.82 3.51 4.81
N LEU A 75 -8.08 3.04 4.81
CA LEU A 75 -8.42 1.72 4.31
C LEU A 75 -9.01 1.81 2.90
N LYS A 76 -8.51 0.99 1.99
CA LYS A 76 -9.15 0.70 0.72
C LYS A 76 -10.06 -0.50 0.94
N VAL A 77 -11.37 -0.31 0.78
CA VAL A 77 -12.40 -1.33 1.01
C VAL A 77 -13.00 -1.77 -0.32
N SER A 78 -13.16 -3.08 -0.50
CA SER A 78 -13.87 -3.67 -1.63
C SER A 78 -14.62 -4.92 -1.18
N TYR A 79 -15.48 -5.45 -2.03
CA TYR A 79 -16.36 -6.59 -1.72
C TYR A 79 -16.22 -7.67 -2.77
N SER A 80 -16.33 -8.93 -2.36
CA SER A 80 -16.35 -10.08 -3.25
C SER A 80 -17.36 -11.13 -2.80
N ASP A 81 -17.83 -11.97 -3.73
CA ASP A 81 -18.76 -13.07 -3.45
C ASP A 81 -18.04 -14.32 -2.93
N TYR A 82 -16.71 -14.29 -2.92
CA TYR A 82 -15.85 -15.40 -2.49
C TYR A 82 -14.65 -14.89 -1.71
N GLN A 83 -14.05 -15.79 -0.92
CA GLN A 83 -12.80 -15.51 -0.22
C GLN A 83 -11.61 -15.54 -1.19
N PRO A 84 -10.97 -14.38 -1.49
CA PRO A 84 -9.91 -14.29 -2.49
C PRO A 84 -8.58 -14.89 -2.05
N PHE A 85 -8.39 -15.05 -0.74
CA PHE A 85 -7.14 -15.57 -0.19
C PHE A 85 -7.29 -17.00 0.32
N ARG A 86 -6.30 -17.85 0.02
CA ARG A 86 -6.30 -19.25 0.48
C ARG A 86 -5.94 -19.41 1.94
N ARG A 87 -5.05 -18.55 2.47
CA ARG A 87 -4.48 -18.65 3.83
C ARG A 87 -4.17 -17.29 4.43
N MET A 88 -3.97 -17.25 5.74
CA MET A 88 -3.41 -16.10 6.45
C MET A 88 -1.89 -16.18 6.54
N ASN A 89 -1.20 -15.07 6.26
CA ASN A 89 0.23 -14.94 6.41
C ASN A 89 0.57 -13.67 7.19
N VAL A 90 1.33 -13.79 8.27
CA VAL A 90 1.96 -12.63 8.93
C VAL A 90 3.47 -12.79 8.82
N ARG A 91 4.11 -11.87 8.08
CA ARG A 91 5.51 -11.98 7.69
C ARG A 91 6.32 -10.78 8.17
N LEU A 92 7.47 -11.08 8.73
CA LEU A 92 8.50 -10.06 8.96
C LEU A 92 9.24 -9.79 7.65
N LYS A 93 9.39 -8.54 7.32
CA LYS A 93 10.08 -8.04 6.12
C LYS A 93 11.14 -7.02 6.51
N LYS A 94 12.04 -6.72 5.60
CA LYS A 94 12.98 -5.60 5.75
C LYS A 94 12.28 -4.29 5.52
N GLU A 95 11.38 -4.25 4.51
CA GLU A 95 10.62 -3.10 4.04
C GLU A 95 9.16 -3.52 3.81
N ILE A 96 8.21 -2.61 4.05
CA ILE A 96 6.79 -2.83 3.71
C ILE A 96 6.52 -2.50 2.23
N ILE A 97 7.32 -1.60 1.66
CA ILE A 97 7.38 -1.31 0.24
C ILE A 97 8.81 -1.58 -0.21
N SER A 98 9.00 -2.51 -1.15
CA SER A 98 10.34 -2.97 -1.55
C SER A 98 11.05 -1.96 -2.46
N LEU A 99 11.55 -0.85 -1.89
CA LEU A 99 12.32 0.17 -2.59
C LEU A 99 13.82 -0.16 -2.64
N GLY A 100 14.34 -0.84 -1.61
CA GLY A 100 15.75 -1.24 -1.54
C GLY A 100 16.72 -0.11 -1.17
N MET A 101 16.23 0.99 -0.59
CA MET A 101 17.03 2.15 -0.20
C MET A 101 16.93 2.40 1.31
N ASN A 102 18.03 2.16 2.03
CA ASN A 102 18.06 2.26 3.50
C ASN A 102 18.05 3.71 4.05
N ASN A 103 18.28 4.69 3.19
CA ASN A 103 18.36 6.12 3.57
C ASN A 103 17.05 6.88 3.35
N ILE A 104 16.03 6.24 2.83
CA ILE A 104 14.70 6.84 2.65
C ILE A 104 13.85 6.50 3.87
N LYS A 105 13.26 7.53 4.47
CA LYS A 105 12.39 7.41 5.64
C LYS A 105 11.01 7.96 5.32
N PRO A 106 10.10 7.14 4.77
CA PRO A 106 8.79 7.58 4.35
C PRO A 106 7.93 8.13 5.51
N ALA A 107 8.18 7.67 6.74
CA ALA A 107 7.52 8.20 7.93
C ALA A 107 7.84 9.68 8.23
N GLU A 108 9.00 10.19 7.77
CA GLU A 108 9.43 11.58 7.99
C GLU A 108 8.94 12.52 6.88
N ARG A 109 8.87 12.01 5.64
CA ARG A 109 8.44 12.80 4.48
C ARG A 109 7.91 11.92 3.35
N THR A 110 6.68 12.20 2.91
CA THR A 110 6.09 11.71 1.66
C THR A 110 5.72 12.88 0.76
N GLY A 111 5.46 12.63 -0.53
CA GLY A 111 4.84 13.62 -1.41
C GLY A 111 3.42 13.94 -0.97
N GLU A 112 2.91 15.08 -1.40
CA GLU A 112 1.51 15.44 -1.18
C GLU A 112 0.59 14.51 -1.98
N GLU A 113 -0.47 14.00 -1.33
CA GLU A 113 -1.48 13.21 -2.00
C GLU A 113 -2.46 14.13 -2.73
N ILE A 114 -2.76 13.79 -3.97
CA ILE A 114 -3.81 14.45 -4.74
C ILE A 114 -5.01 13.52 -4.90
N THR A 115 -6.22 14.05 -4.72
CA THR A 115 -7.43 13.26 -4.96
C THR A 115 -7.63 12.99 -6.45
N PRO A 116 -8.27 11.87 -6.86
CA PRO A 116 -8.58 11.60 -8.27
C PRO A 116 -9.37 12.73 -8.93
N THR A 117 -10.25 13.39 -8.19
CA THR A 117 -11.05 14.54 -8.69
C THR A 117 -10.14 15.72 -9.00
N ASN A 118 -9.25 16.09 -8.08
CA ASN A 118 -8.34 17.21 -8.29
C ASN A 118 -7.34 16.92 -9.41
N PHE A 119 -6.83 15.68 -9.48
CA PHE A 119 -5.96 15.26 -10.57
C PHE A 119 -6.66 15.38 -11.95
N LYS A 120 -7.91 14.92 -12.02
CA LYS A 120 -8.70 15.09 -13.26
C LYS A 120 -8.89 16.57 -13.60
N GLN A 121 -9.16 17.44 -12.63
CA GLN A 121 -9.31 18.87 -12.87
C GLN A 121 -8.05 19.50 -13.45
N LEU A 122 -6.86 19.14 -12.96
CA LEU A 122 -5.58 19.61 -13.50
C LEU A 122 -5.40 19.19 -14.97
N ILE A 123 -5.72 17.92 -15.29
CA ILE A 123 -5.65 17.42 -16.67
C ILE A 123 -6.65 18.18 -17.57
N ASP A 124 -7.90 18.35 -17.13
CA ASP A 124 -8.95 19.01 -17.91
C ASP A 124 -8.66 20.51 -18.10
N ALA A 125 -7.98 21.14 -17.17
CA ALA A 125 -7.54 22.55 -17.27
C ALA A 125 -6.36 22.72 -18.25
N GLY A 126 -5.73 21.63 -18.69
CA GLY A 126 -4.55 21.68 -19.56
C GLY A 126 -3.30 22.19 -18.85
N GLU A 127 -3.22 21.98 -17.53
CA GLU A 127 -2.01 22.31 -16.76
C GLU A 127 -0.79 21.52 -17.30
N GLU A 128 0.36 22.14 -17.30
CA GLU A 128 1.62 21.48 -17.70
C GLU A 128 2.06 20.50 -16.61
N LEU A 129 1.69 19.22 -16.81
CA LEU A 129 1.94 18.14 -15.85
C LEU A 129 2.94 17.13 -16.42
N VAL A 130 3.86 16.68 -15.57
CA VAL A 130 4.63 15.48 -15.80
C VAL A 130 4.00 14.35 -14.99
N ILE A 131 3.44 13.36 -15.68
CA ILE A 131 2.81 12.19 -15.06
C ILE A 131 3.80 11.03 -15.15
N LEU A 132 4.24 10.51 -14.01
CA LEU A 132 5.14 9.36 -13.94
C LEU A 132 4.37 8.14 -13.44
N ASP A 133 4.23 7.11 -14.30
CA ASP A 133 3.66 5.83 -13.87
C ASP A 133 4.75 4.99 -13.20
N THR A 134 4.64 4.82 -11.88
CA THR A 134 5.61 4.11 -11.05
C THR A 134 5.30 2.63 -10.89
N ARG A 135 4.26 2.12 -11.57
CA ARG A 135 3.86 0.71 -11.53
C ARG A 135 4.80 -0.17 -12.35
N ASN A 136 4.68 -1.48 -12.15
CA ASN A 136 5.44 -2.44 -12.95
C ASN A 136 4.98 -2.44 -14.42
N GLU A 137 5.88 -2.76 -15.33
CA GLU A 137 5.64 -2.85 -16.79
C GLU A 137 4.36 -3.61 -17.14
N TYR A 138 4.07 -4.75 -16.46
CA TYR A 138 2.88 -5.54 -16.76
C TYR A 138 1.57 -4.84 -16.36
N GLU A 139 1.61 -3.94 -15.38
CA GLU A 139 0.45 -3.14 -14.95
C GLU A 139 0.21 -1.98 -15.92
N CYS A 140 1.27 -1.32 -16.38
CA CYS A 140 1.19 -0.27 -17.40
C CYS A 140 0.62 -0.80 -18.71
N LYS A 141 0.96 -2.04 -19.11
CA LYS A 141 0.40 -2.71 -20.29
C LYS A 141 -1.12 -2.96 -20.22
N ILE A 142 -1.72 -3.00 -19.03
CA ILE A 142 -3.18 -3.09 -18.87
C ILE A 142 -3.83 -1.72 -19.15
N GLY A 143 -3.13 -0.65 -18.84
CA GLY A 143 -3.55 0.74 -19.07
C GLY A 143 -2.77 1.71 -18.20
N THR A 144 -2.53 2.89 -18.73
CA THR A 144 -1.86 4.01 -18.06
C THR A 144 -2.55 5.32 -18.41
N PHE A 145 -2.17 6.42 -17.77
CA PHE A 145 -2.68 7.74 -18.13
C PHE A 145 -2.10 8.22 -19.47
N ALA A 146 -2.88 8.97 -20.22
CA ALA A 146 -2.41 9.57 -21.46
C ALA A 146 -1.18 10.45 -21.17
N ASN A 147 -0.14 10.28 -21.99
CA ASN A 147 1.14 10.98 -21.87
C ASN A 147 1.93 10.69 -20.56
N ALA A 148 1.60 9.64 -19.81
CA ALA A 148 2.41 9.23 -18.69
C ALA A 148 3.77 8.68 -19.15
N ILE A 149 4.81 8.99 -18.38
CA ILE A 149 6.13 8.40 -18.55
C ILE A 149 6.11 7.05 -17.84
N GLU A 150 6.35 5.97 -18.58
CA GLU A 150 6.50 4.62 -18.06
C GLU A 150 7.98 4.32 -17.82
N LEU A 151 8.29 3.67 -16.70
CA LEU A 151 9.68 3.39 -16.31
C LEU A 151 10.19 2.02 -16.77
N ASP A 152 9.35 1.19 -17.38
CA ASP A 152 9.65 -0.18 -17.81
C ASP A 152 10.28 -1.05 -16.70
N ILE A 153 9.91 -0.80 -15.44
CA ILE A 153 10.43 -1.53 -14.30
C ILE A 153 9.67 -2.84 -14.09
N ARG A 154 10.40 -3.90 -13.75
CA ARG A 154 9.82 -5.21 -13.42
C ARG A 154 9.53 -5.38 -11.94
N SER A 155 10.18 -4.57 -11.12
CA SER A 155 10.05 -4.55 -9.67
C SER A 155 10.26 -3.12 -9.19
N PHE A 156 9.55 -2.71 -8.15
CA PHE A 156 9.72 -1.38 -7.55
C PHE A 156 11.14 -1.14 -7.01
N ARG A 157 11.96 -2.17 -6.84
CA ARG A 157 13.40 -2.06 -6.55
C ARG A 157 14.21 -1.43 -7.68
N ASP A 158 13.71 -1.49 -8.91
CA ASP A 158 14.37 -0.89 -10.07
C ASP A 158 14.07 0.61 -10.17
N PHE A 159 13.05 1.09 -9.46
CA PHE A 159 12.56 2.47 -9.49
C PHE A 159 13.65 3.52 -9.24
N PRO A 160 14.49 3.43 -8.17
CA PRO A 160 15.52 4.45 -7.92
C PRO A 160 16.50 4.63 -9.08
N ARG A 161 16.89 3.53 -9.72
CA ARG A 161 17.76 3.56 -10.88
C ARG A 161 17.05 4.19 -12.09
N ALA A 162 15.83 3.72 -12.37
CA ALA A 162 15.06 4.21 -13.53
C ALA A 162 14.80 5.72 -13.43
N VAL A 163 14.47 6.23 -12.24
CA VAL A 163 14.27 7.66 -12.01
C VAL A 163 15.57 8.44 -12.17
N SER A 164 16.72 7.91 -11.72
CA SER A 164 18.00 8.60 -11.88
C SER A 164 18.42 8.76 -13.36
N GLU A 165 17.89 7.92 -14.23
CA GLU A 165 18.14 7.97 -15.69
C GLU A 165 17.27 9.04 -16.39
N LEU A 166 16.19 9.53 -15.75
CA LEU A 166 15.29 10.55 -16.33
C LEU A 166 15.85 11.99 -16.25
N GLY A 167 16.88 12.23 -15.46
CA GLY A 167 17.48 13.55 -15.25
C GLY A 167 16.73 14.46 -14.27
N ASP A 168 17.39 15.53 -13.85
CA ASP A 168 16.91 16.44 -12.81
C ASP A 168 15.68 17.29 -13.23
N GLU A 169 15.38 17.38 -14.53
CA GLU A 169 14.28 18.17 -15.07
C GLU A 169 12.89 17.66 -14.66
N LEU A 170 12.80 16.41 -14.18
CA LEU A 170 11.55 15.76 -13.83
C LEU A 170 11.25 15.73 -12.32
N LEU A 171 12.08 16.38 -11.50
CA LEU A 171 11.98 16.29 -10.03
C LEU A 171 10.88 17.16 -9.39
N SER A 172 10.07 17.87 -10.17
CA SER A 172 8.86 18.55 -9.66
C SER A 172 7.61 17.68 -9.77
N LEU A 173 7.70 16.43 -9.34
CA LEU A 173 6.63 15.44 -9.52
C LEU A 173 5.62 15.46 -8.38
N ILE A 174 4.33 15.46 -8.75
CA ILE A 174 3.21 15.12 -7.86
C ILE A 174 3.04 13.59 -7.89
N HIS A 175 3.13 12.94 -6.74
CA HIS A 175 2.84 11.52 -6.60
C HIS A 175 1.33 11.28 -6.45
N ILE A 176 0.82 10.32 -7.21
CA ILE A 176 -0.56 9.84 -7.12
C ILE A 176 -0.57 8.45 -6.52
#